data_507ca06c9b2136c40b0dd03483557218
#
_entry.id   507ca06c9b2136c40b0dd03483557218
#
_cell.length_a   1.000
_cell.length_b   1.000
_cell.length_c   1.000
_cell.angle_alpha   90.00
_cell.angle_beta   90.00
_cell.angle_gamma   90.00
#
_symmetry.space_group_name_H-M   'P 1'
#
loop_
_entity.id
_entity.type
_entity.pdbx_description
1 polymer ?
#
loop_
_entity_poly.entity_id
_entity_poly.type
_entity_poly.pdbx_seq_one_letter_code
_entity_poly.pdbx_strand_id
1 'polypeptide(L)'
;MLKIENLHVSYGGIKALRGISLEVPDGKIVTLIGANGAGKSTTLRTISGLVKADSGSITYDGQELLGKPINKVLEAGIAQSPEGRRVFANLSVLENLKVGAYLRKDKSGIEKDLRWVYSLFPRLE
;
A
#
# COMPACT_ATOMS: atom_id res chain seq x y z
N MET A 1 -6.34 -12.64 -3.37
CA MET A 1 -7.39 -11.64 -3.64
C MET A 1 -7.48 -10.64 -2.49
N LEU A 2 -7.58 -9.37 -2.81
CA LEU A 2 -7.85 -8.32 -1.83
C LEU A 2 -9.35 -8.06 -1.79
N LYS A 3 -9.93 -8.04 -0.60
CA LYS A 3 -11.36 -7.84 -0.43
C LYS A 3 -11.64 -6.82 0.66
N ILE A 4 -12.44 -5.81 0.33
CA ILE A 4 -12.87 -4.78 1.27
C ILE A 4 -14.38 -4.90 1.42
N GLU A 5 -14.85 -4.98 2.66
CA GLU A 5 -16.28 -5.10 2.97
C GLU A 5 -16.70 -4.06 3.98
N ASN A 6 -17.71 -3.28 3.62
CA ASN A 6 -18.37 -2.30 4.49
C ASN A 6 -17.39 -1.40 5.24
N LEU A 7 -16.40 -0.86 4.54
CA LEU A 7 -15.37 -0.04 5.18
C LEU A 7 -15.91 1.33 5.53
N HIS A 8 -15.80 1.69 6.81
CA HIS A 8 -16.18 3.00 7.35
C HIS A 8 -14.95 3.67 7.94
N VAL A 9 -14.68 4.90 7.52
CA VAL A 9 -13.56 5.70 8.00
C VAL A 9 -14.04 7.12 8.27
N SER A 10 -13.62 7.69 9.39
CA SER A 10 -13.96 9.06 9.78
C SER A 10 -12.70 9.85 10.12
N TYR A 11 -12.71 11.14 9.81
CA TYR A 11 -11.73 12.12 10.25
C TYR A 11 -12.43 13.10 11.17
N GLY A 12 -12.21 12.99 12.48
CA GLY A 12 -12.98 13.76 13.44
C GLY A 12 -14.46 13.40 13.35
N GLY A 13 -15.32 14.37 13.17
CA GLY A 13 -16.77 14.15 12.99
C GLY A 13 -17.19 13.90 11.55
N ILE A 14 -16.26 13.88 10.60
CA ILE A 14 -16.58 13.77 9.18
C ILE A 14 -16.33 12.36 8.69
N LYS A 15 -17.36 11.72 8.11
CA LYS A 15 -17.23 10.39 7.52
C LYS A 15 -16.64 10.50 6.11
N ALA A 16 -15.41 9.99 5.96
CA ALA A 16 -14.73 9.94 4.68
C ALA A 16 -15.19 8.74 3.84
N LEU A 17 -15.41 7.59 4.49
CA LEU A 17 -15.93 6.38 3.84
C LEU A 17 -17.14 5.88 4.61
N ARG A 18 -18.21 5.57 3.86
CA ARG A 18 -19.51 5.21 4.43
C ARG A 18 -19.96 3.80 4.01
N GLY A 19 -19.10 2.81 4.21
CA GLY A 19 -19.46 1.43 3.90
C GLY A 19 -19.13 1.03 2.48
N ILE A 20 -17.93 1.32 2.03
CA ILE A 20 -17.50 0.89 0.69
C ILE A 20 -17.11 -0.59 0.70
N SER A 21 -17.37 -1.25 -0.41
CA SER A 21 -16.99 -2.64 -0.65
C SER A 21 -16.41 -2.77 -2.04
N LEU A 22 -15.29 -3.49 -2.15
CA LEU A 22 -14.69 -3.79 -3.45
C LEU A 22 -13.81 -5.03 -3.35
N GLU A 23 -13.51 -5.61 -4.50
CA GLU A 23 -12.62 -6.77 -4.60
C GLU A 23 -11.58 -6.53 -5.69
N VAL A 24 -10.36 -6.98 -5.43
CA VAL A 24 -9.30 -7.04 -6.44
C VAL A 24 -8.93 -8.51 -6.59
N PRO A 25 -9.47 -9.19 -7.62
CA PRO A 25 -9.13 -10.60 -7.87
C PRO A 25 -7.65 -10.75 -8.23
N ASP A 26 -7.11 -11.95 -8.01
CA ASP A 26 -5.73 -12.25 -8.36
C ASP A 26 -5.47 -12.03 -9.85
N GLY A 27 -4.34 -11.42 -10.16
CA GLY A 27 -3.94 -11.12 -11.53
C GLY A 27 -4.74 -10.03 -12.22
N LYS A 28 -5.56 -9.27 -11.49
CA LYS A 28 -6.39 -8.20 -12.05
C LYS A 28 -5.96 -6.83 -11.55
N ILE A 29 -6.23 -5.81 -12.37
CA ILE A 29 -6.03 -4.41 -12.02
C ILE A 29 -7.40 -3.78 -11.82
N VAL A 30 -7.59 -3.15 -10.68
CA VAL A 30 -8.84 -2.46 -10.35
C VAL A 30 -8.53 -0.97 -10.15
N THR A 31 -9.37 -0.12 -10.73
CA THR A 31 -9.19 1.33 -10.67
C THR A 31 -10.33 1.97 -9.87
N LEU A 32 -9.99 2.91 -8.99
CA LEU A 32 -10.94 3.73 -8.28
C LEU A 32 -11.10 5.07 -9.00
N ILE A 33 -12.32 5.40 -9.38
CA ILE A 33 -12.63 6.63 -10.11
C ILE A 33 -13.56 7.49 -9.24
N GLY A 34 -13.27 8.77 -9.19
CA GLY A 34 -14.12 9.72 -8.47
C GLY A 34 -13.47 11.10 -8.40
N ALA A 35 -14.26 12.08 -8.01
CA ALA A 35 -13.78 13.45 -7.80
C ALA A 35 -12.87 13.52 -6.57
N ASN A 36 -12.08 14.58 -6.45
CA ASN A 36 -11.31 14.85 -5.25
C ASN A 36 -12.25 14.92 -4.04
N GLY A 37 -11.86 14.25 -2.96
CA GLY A 37 -12.68 14.17 -1.76
C GLY A 37 -13.70 13.03 -1.75
N ALA A 38 -13.74 12.20 -2.80
CA ALA A 38 -14.65 11.04 -2.87
C ALA A 38 -14.17 9.83 -2.06
N GLY A 39 -13.01 9.90 -1.42
CA GLY A 39 -12.50 8.83 -0.58
C GLY A 39 -11.48 7.91 -1.23
N LYS A 40 -10.99 8.20 -2.43
CA LYS A 40 -9.98 7.38 -3.13
C LYS A 40 -8.71 7.22 -2.31
N SER A 41 -8.11 8.34 -1.91
CA SER A 41 -6.87 8.35 -1.13
C SER A 41 -7.08 7.75 0.25
N THR A 42 -8.22 8.02 0.88
CA THR A 42 -8.56 7.46 2.18
C THR A 42 -8.64 5.94 2.10
N THR A 43 -9.26 5.39 1.04
CA THR A 43 -9.32 3.95 0.82
C THR A 43 -7.94 3.34 0.73
N LEU A 44 -7.06 3.91 -0.09
CA LEU A 44 -5.69 3.41 -0.26
C LEU A 44 -4.89 3.49 1.04
N ARG A 45 -4.99 4.59 1.76
CA ARG A 45 -4.29 4.77 3.03
C ARG A 45 -4.79 3.81 4.11
N THR A 46 -6.07 3.49 4.10
CA THR A 46 -6.64 2.53 5.04
C THR A 46 -6.15 1.12 4.74
N ILE A 47 -6.08 0.74 3.45
CA ILE A 47 -5.53 -0.56 3.04
C ILE A 47 -4.09 -0.72 3.52
N SER A 48 -3.27 0.30 3.37
CA SER A 48 -1.85 0.24 3.74
C SER A 48 -1.59 0.41 5.24
N GLY A 49 -2.62 0.69 6.03
CA GLY A 49 -2.49 0.83 7.48
C GLY A 49 -2.15 2.23 7.97
N LEU A 50 -2.08 3.22 7.08
CA LEU A 50 -1.78 4.61 7.45
C LEU A 50 -2.96 5.31 8.11
N VAL A 51 -4.18 4.86 7.84
CA VAL A 51 -5.42 5.40 8.41
C VAL A 51 -6.17 4.27 9.07
N LYS A 52 -6.70 4.54 10.26
CA LYS A 52 -7.45 3.56 11.03
C LYS A 52 -8.93 3.61 10.64
N ALA A 53 -9.52 2.45 10.37
CA ALA A 53 -10.94 2.35 10.06
C ALA A 53 -11.79 2.32 11.33
N ASP A 54 -13.02 2.84 11.22
CA ASP A 54 -14.01 2.75 12.28
C ASP A 54 -14.60 1.34 12.36
N SER A 55 -14.88 0.76 11.20
CA SER A 55 -15.46 -0.59 11.08
C SER A 55 -15.28 -1.13 9.66
N GLY A 56 -15.61 -2.38 9.48
CA GLY A 56 -15.50 -3.06 8.21
C GLY A 56 -14.46 -4.16 8.22
N SER A 57 -14.06 -4.62 7.05
CA SER A 57 -13.06 -5.67 6.90
C SER A 57 -12.20 -5.42 5.66
N ILE A 58 -10.91 -5.67 5.80
CA ILE A 58 -9.96 -5.69 4.69
C ILE A 58 -9.21 -7.02 4.80
N THR A 59 -9.43 -7.92 3.85
CA THR A 59 -8.73 -9.21 3.81
C THR A 59 -7.86 -9.32 2.58
N TYR A 60 -6.68 -9.89 2.75
CA TYR A 60 -5.75 -10.21 1.67
C TYR A 60 -5.36 -11.66 1.79
N ASP A 61 -5.69 -12.46 0.77
CA ASP A 61 -5.48 -13.90 0.74
C ASP A 61 -6.01 -14.58 2.01
N GLY A 62 -7.21 -14.18 2.45
CA GLY A 62 -7.86 -14.73 3.62
C GLY A 62 -7.39 -14.19 4.96
N GLN A 63 -6.39 -13.32 4.98
CA GLN A 63 -5.86 -12.73 6.21
C GLN A 63 -6.46 -11.35 6.45
N GLU A 64 -7.02 -11.11 7.64
CA GLU A 64 -7.54 -9.79 8.02
C GLU A 64 -6.40 -8.82 8.26
N LEU A 65 -6.43 -7.68 7.57
CA LEU A 65 -5.41 -6.64 7.69
C LEU A 65 -5.86 -5.47 8.58
N LEU A 66 -7.16 -5.32 8.80
CA LEU A 66 -7.69 -4.22 9.60
C LEU A 66 -7.16 -4.31 11.03
N GLY A 67 -6.66 -3.19 11.56
CA GLY A 67 -6.08 -3.16 12.89
C GLY A 67 -4.63 -3.66 12.99
N LYS A 68 -4.05 -4.12 11.89
CA LYS A 68 -2.65 -4.54 11.87
C LYS A 68 -1.74 -3.32 11.70
N PRO A 69 -0.54 -3.32 12.31
CA PRO A 69 0.43 -2.24 12.08
C PRO A 69 0.95 -2.26 10.64
N ILE A 70 1.48 -1.11 10.20
CA ILE A 70 1.95 -0.91 8.82
C ILE A 70 2.95 -1.99 8.39
N ASN A 71 3.91 -2.35 9.25
CA ASN A 71 4.91 -3.35 8.92
C ASN A 71 4.29 -4.74 8.67
N LYS A 72 3.20 -5.08 9.34
CA LYS A 72 2.50 -6.35 9.12
C LYS A 72 1.76 -6.35 7.78
N VAL A 73 1.21 -5.22 7.38
CA VAL A 73 0.58 -5.06 6.07
C VAL A 73 1.62 -5.23 4.97
N LEU A 74 2.82 -4.63 5.13
CA LEU A 74 3.92 -4.79 4.19
C LEU A 74 4.40 -6.24 4.11
N GLU A 75 4.52 -6.92 5.24
CA GLU A 75 4.93 -8.34 5.27
C GLU A 75 3.91 -9.23 4.56
N ALA A 76 2.63 -8.86 4.57
CA ALA A 76 1.59 -9.59 3.85
C ALA A 76 1.69 -9.45 2.33
N GLY A 77 2.47 -8.48 1.84
CA GLY A 77 2.70 -8.27 0.41
C GLY A 77 1.99 -7.07 -0.18
N ILE A 78 1.54 -6.13 0.64
CA ILE A 78 0.87 -4.92 0.17
C ILE A 78 1.82 -3.73 0.30
N ALA A 79 2.04 -3.02 -0.81
CA ALA A 79 2.84 -1.81 -0.84
C ALA A 79 2.02 -0.68 -1.47
N GLN A 80 2.32 0.54 -1.09
CA GLN A 80 1.66 1.73 -1.64
C GLN A 80 2.69 2.67 -2.25
N SER A 81 2.37 3.19 -3.44
CA SER A 81 3.10 4.27 -4.07
C SER A 81 2.32 5.57 -3.83
N PRO A 82 2.81 6.47 -2.96
CA PRO A 82 2.08 7.70 -2.63
C PRO A 82 2.21 8.76 -3.72
N GLU A 83 1.35 9.75 -3.67
CA GLU A 83 1.47 10.94 -4.51
C GLU A 83 2.69 11.78 -4.13
N GLY A 84 3.16 12.60 -5.07
CA GLY A 84 4.13 13.66 -4.79
C GLY A 84 5.58 13.20 -4.69
N ARG A 85 5.94 12.11 -5.37
CA ARG A 85 7.34 11.65 -5.44
C ARG A 85 8.01 11.60 -4.06
N ARG A 86 7.44 10.81 -3.16
CA ARG A 86 7.88 10.71 -1.76
C ARG A 86 9.20 9.95 -1.63
N VAL A 87 10.30 10.56 -2.10
CA VAL A 87 11.65 10.01 -1.98
C VAL A 87 12.42 10.74 -0.88
N PHE A 88 13.44 10.07 -0.33
CA PHE A 88 14.36 10.70 0.61
C PHE A 88 15.43 11.45 -0.18
N ALA A 89 15.25 12.77 -0.33
CA ALA A 89 16.12 13.60 -1.16
C ALA A 89 17.57 13.66 -0.66
N ASN A 90 17.80 13.42 0.63
CA ASN A 90 19.12 13.41 1.24
C ASN A 90 19.84 12.05 1.17
N LEU A 91 19.17 11.03 0.59
CA LEU A 91 19.75 9.71 0.39
C LEU A 91 20.03 9.48 -1.10
N SER A 92 20.97 8.59 -1.40
CA SER A 92 21.25 8.20 -2.78
C SER A 92 20.09 7.40 -3.37
N VAL A 93 20.11 7.18 -4.68
CA VAL A 93 19.14 6.31 -5.36
C VAL A 93 19.20 4.91 -4.77
N LEU A 94 20.40 4.35 -4.61
CA LEU A 94 20.58 3.02 -4.03
C LEU A 94 20.03 2.93 -2.61
N GLU A 95 20.28 3.93 -1.78
CA GLU A 95 19.77 3.97 -0.41
C GLU A 95 18.24 4.05 -0.38
N ASN A 96 17.63 4.84 -1.26
CA ASN A 96 16.17 4.89 -1.39
C ASN A 96 15.59 3.52 -1.77
N LEU A 97 16.21 2.81 -2.71
CA LEU A 97 15.77 1.47 -3.12
C LEU A 97 15.90 0.47 -1.97
N LYS A 98 16.98 0.55 -1.20
CA LYS A 98 17.20 -0.35 -0.05
C LYS A 98 16.18 -0.12 1.08
N VAL A 99 15.72 1.10 1.29
CA VAL A 99 14.67 1.39 2.28
C VAL A 99 13.40 0.59 1.98
N GLY A 100 13.07 0.40 0.70
CA GLY A 100 11.90 -0.40 0.30
C GLY A 100 12.00 -1.88 0.69
N ALA A 101 13.19 -2.36 1.00
CA ALA A 101 13.43 -3.75 1.38
C ALA A 101 13.81 -3.91 2.86
N TYR A 102 13.60 -2.89 3.70
CA TYR A 102 14.12 -2.91 5.08
C TYR A 102 13.57 -4.03 5.96
N LEU A 103 12.37 -4.55 5.66
CA LEU A 103 11.78 -5.68 6.37
C LEU A 103 12.29 -7.03 5.88
N ARG A 104 13.01 -7.07 4.76
CA ARG A 104 13.51 -8.30 4.17
C ARG A 104 14.83 -8.70 4.79
N LYS A 105 15.06 -10.02 4.90
CA LYS A 105 16.29 -10.60 5.46
C LYS A 105 17.06 -11.43 4.44
N ASP A 106 16.52 -11.63 3.25
CA ASP A 106 17.09 -12.46 2.18
C ASP A 106 18.06 -11.65 1.30
N LYS A 107 19.29 -11.51 1.73
CA LYS A 107 20.31 -10.69 1.03
C LYS A 107 20.45 -11.02 -0.46
N SER A 108 20.47 -12.32 -0.80
CA SER A 108 20.57 -12.74 -2.20
C SER A 108 19.34 -12.35 -3.03
N GLY A 109 18.15 -12.43 -2.45
CA GLY A 109 16.90 -11.98 -3.11
C GLY A 109 16.87 -10.48 -3.29
N ILE A 110 17.33 -9.71 -2.31
CA ILE A 110 17.43 -8.25 -2.40
C ILE A 110 18.38 -7.86 -3.55
N GLU A 111 19.55 -8.48 -3.63
CA GLU A 111 20.51 -8.24 -4.72
C GLU A 111 19.93 -8.57 -6.08
N LYS A 112 19.25 -9.70 -6.19
CA LYS A 112 18.58 -10.12 -7.42
C LYS A 112 17.51 -9.12 -7.84
N ASP A 113 16.68 -8.67 -6.92
CA ASP A 113 15.62 -7.72 -7.19
C ASP A 113 16.17 -6.35 -7.54
N LEU A 114 17.26 -5.92 -6.92
CA LEU A 114 17.95 -4.67 -7.25
C LEU A 114 18.43 -4.68 -8.70
N ARG A 115 19.05 -5.78 -9.13
CA ARG A 115 19.48 -5.93 -10.54
C ARG A 115 18.29 -5.90 -11.50
N TRP A 116 17.19 -6.52 -11.12
CA TRP A 116 15.97 -6.49 -11.91
C TRP A 116 15.41 -5.07 -12.04
N VAL A 117 15.37 -4.32 -10.93
CA VAL A 117 14.93 -2.91 -10.94
C VAL A 117 15.82 -2.08 -11.88
N TYR A 118 17.14 -2.25 -11.82
CA TYR A 118 18.06 -1.53 -12.72
C TYR A 118 17.87 -1.94 -14.18
N SER A 119 17.46 -3.18 -14.43
CA SER A 119 17.16 -3.61 -15.81
C SER A 119 15.92 -2.93 -16.36
N LEU A 120 14.93 -2.64 -15.51
CA LEU A 120 13.71 -1.93 -15.88
C LEU A 120 13.92 -0.42 -15.96
N PHE A 121 14.75 0.13 -15.08
CA PHE A 121 15.01 1.56 -14.96
C PHE A 121 16.52 1.84 -14.95
N PRO A 122 17.21 1.72 -16.11
CA PRO A 122 18.68 1.84 -16.15
C PRO A 122 19.23 3.16 -15.61
N ARG A 123 18.43 4.22 -15.67
CA ARG A 123 18.87 5.55 -15.22
C ARG A 123 19.04 5.64 -13.70
N LEU A 124 18.53 4.67 -12.94
CA LEU A 124 18.66 4.66 -11.49
C LEU A 124 20.01 4.12 -11.02
N GLU A 125 20.70 3.39 -11.86
CA GLU A 125 22.00 2.80 -11.53
C GLU A 125 23.14 3.82 -11.46
#